data_1390a2d648d1014308023b884f848921
#
_entry.id   1390a2d648d1014308023b884f848921
#
_cell.length_a   1.000
_cell.length_b   1.000
_cell.length_c   1.000
_cell.angle_alpha   90.00
_cell.angle_beta   90.00
_cell.angle_gamma   90.00
#
_symmetry.space_group_name_H-M   'P 1'
#
loop_
_entity.id
_entity.type
_entity.pdbx_description
1 polymer ?
#
loop_
_entity_poly.entity_id
_entity_poly.type
_entity_poly.pdbx_seq_one_letter_code
_entity_poly.pdbx_strand_id
1 'polypeptide(L)'
;MSRLVRSAAVLVLAAWVFVAASSISATPACAQVKPGDFITPRNAYRVKDLVAPGLYWRVKHGMTMKIVPTRAIDWPPPYKDATEKYSSQVRLTPDRQSLEGYVAGLPFPFIDTNDPDVAVKIAWNMTFRPMWTDDLDARFFGCQSVYVRPGHRASRIIDLSEIGHYRTYNEIGRTEVEPLPIDPDFKKTGRMFLTGLYPMLMPESLRGLGLVRYRYADPRRGDDTWLWMPGARRVRRANEDGLTSATSVNQFNADEYAGFNAKNENYRWKFLGEKEMLGALHVTQVPGHPCATDGGASSCPAEWELRRVYILEATPNRERVPEELYSRHILYVDAEVYTILTQDLYDRSGQLFMNYTDWLTYRDRPVPDARVAIYPFKRLFIVNASSTDVQTGFSTFCSLPLPNAPERECWYINMGAVDKSMCTVRAMVAAAP
;
A
#
# COMPACT_ATOMS: atom_id res chain seq x y z
N MET A 1 -98.38 6.65 31.94
CA MET A 1 -97.66 7.91 31.81
C MET A 1 -96.29 7.60 31.36
N SER A 2 -96.08 7.63 30.12
CA SER A 2 -95.39 8.48 29.16
C SER A 2 -93.94 8.80 29.55
N ARG A 3 -92.99 8.35 28.77
CA ARG A 3 -92.20 9.22 27.87
C ARG A 3 -91.23 8.39 27.07
N LEU A 4 -91.37 8.55 25.77
CA LEU A 4 -90.34 8.13 24.75
C LEU A 4 -89.08 8.95 24.91
N VAL A 5 -87.93 8.28 24.75
CA VAL A 5 -86.71 8.95 24.41
C VAL A 5 -86.08 8.24 23.18
N ARG A 6 -85.94 9.00 22.12
CA ARG A 6 -85.38 8.62 20.83
C ARG A 6 -83.82 8.49 20.95
N SER A 7 -83.29 7.38 20.58
CA SER A 7 -81.85 7.24 20.42
C SER A 7 -81.44 7.64 19.00
N ALA A 8 -80.61 8.68 18.92
CA ALA A 8 -79.92 9.05 17.67
C ALA A 8 -78.64 8.22 17.49
N ALA A 9 -78.58 7.46 16.42
CA ALA A 9 -77.39 6.75 16.01
C ALA A 9 -76.44 7.73 15.34
N VAL A 10 -75.27 7.93 15.93
CA VAL A 10 -74.19 8.70 15.32
C VAL A 10 -73.25 7.66 14.55
N LEU A 11 -73.35 7.77 13.23
CA LEU A 11 -72.38 7.03 12.32
C LEU A 11 -71.05 7.77 12.36
N VAL A 12 -70.01 7.16 12.95
CA VAL A 12 -68.62 7.60 12.83
C VAL A 12 -68.03 6.95 11.63
N LEU A 13 -67.83 7.69 10.53
CA LEU A 13 -67.04 7.28 9.38
C LEU A 13 -65.55 7.39 9.78
N ALA A 14 -64.89 6.25 9.97
CA ALA A 14 -63.44 6.17 10.10
C ALA A 14 -62.78 6.25 8.72
N ALA A 15 -62.25 7.41 8.37
CA ALA A 15 -61.43 7.59 7.17
C ALA A 15 -60.04 6.98 7.43
N TRP A 16 -59.75 5.83 6.79
CA TRP A 16 -58.41 5.27 6.74
C TRP A 16 -57.56 6.08 5.78
N VAL A 17 -56.64 6.91 6.30
CA VAL A 17 -55.59 7.54 5.52
C VAL A 17 -54.49 6.48 5.28
N PHE A 18 -54.45 5.91 4.08
CA PHE A 18 -53.32 5.14 3.62
C PHE A 18 -52.16 6.12 3.41
N VAL A 19 -51.24 6.20 4.36
CA VAL A 19 -49.92 6.79 4.14
C VAL A 19 -49.11 5.75 3.32
N ALA A 20 -49.07 5.93 2.02
CA ALA A 20 -48.15 5.21 1.17
C ALA A 20 -46.74 5.64 1.58
N ALA A 21 -46.08 4.80 2.39
CA ALA A 21 -44.64 4.90 2.64
C ALA A 21 -43.94 4.61 1.30
N SER A 22 -43.62 5.67 0.56
CA SER A 22 -42.71 5.59 -0.56
C SER A 22 -41.33 5.17 0.00
N SER A 23 -41.05 3.88 -0.01
CA SER A 23 -39.69 3.36 0.13
C SER A 23 -38.88 3.96 -1.00
N ILE A 24 -38.15 5.02 -0.73
CA ILE A 24 -37.07 5.49 -1.59
C ILE A 24 -36.04 4.39 -1.52
N SER A 25 -36.14 3.43 -2.44
CA SER A 25 -35.03 2.55 -2.76
C SER A 25 -33.89 3.46 -3.19
N ALA A 26 -32.93 3.65 -2.30
CA ALA A 26 -31.67 4.27 -2.68
C ALA A 26 -31.10 3.35 -3.78
N THR A 27 -31.30 3.73 -5.04
CA THR A 27 -30.56 3.18 -6.14
C THR A 27 -29.09 3.28 -5.78
N PRO A 28 -28.31 2.19 -5.84
CA PRO A 28 -26.88 2.29 -5.63
C PRO A 28 -26.39 3.39 -6.57
N ALA A 29 -25.64 4.36 -6.02
CA ALA A 29 -25.09 5.47 -6.81
C ALA A 29 -24.34 4.82 -7.98
N CYS A 30 -24.95 4.88 -9.17
CA CYS A 30 -24.39 4.31 -10.38
C CYS A 30 -23.02 4.93 -10.53
N ALA A 31 -21.96 4.12 -10.61
CA ALA A 31 -20.60 4.60 -10.77
C ALA A 31 -20.62 5.68 -11.85
N GLN A 32 -20.16 6.90 -11.55
CA GLN A 32 -20.20 8.02 -12.49
C GLN A 32 -19.26 7.81 -13.68
N VAL A 33 -18.57 6.66 -13.72
CA VAL A 33 -17.63 6.25 -14.76
C VAL A 33 -17.95 4.87 -15.29
N LYS A 34 -17.57 4.62 -16.55
CA LYS A 34 -17.70 3.31 -17.23
C LYS A 34 -16.42 2.98 -17.99
N PRO A 35 -16.16 1.71 -18.26
CA PRO A 35 -15.06 1.30 -19.14
C PRO A 35 -15.08 2.08 -20.48
N GLY A 36 -13.90 2.59 -20.86
CA GLY A 36 -13.72 3.45 -22.04
C GLY A 36 -13.69 4.95 -21.69
N ASP A 37 -14.15 5.34 -20.52
CA ASP A 37 -14.03 6.74 -20.09
C ASP A 37 -12.57 7.16 -19.91
N PHE A 38 -12.29 8.41 -20.27
CA PHE A 38 -11.00 9.05 -20.04
C PHE A 38 -11.18 10.25 -19.11
N ILE A 39 -10.53 10.19 -17.95
CA ILE A 39 -10.61 11.22 -16.94
C ILE A 39 -9.42 12.15 -17.06
N THR A 40 -9.72 13.44 -17.01
CA THR A 40 -8.77 14.57 -17.09
C THR A 40 -9.15 15.61 -16.04
N PRO A 41 -8.35 16.65 -15.81
CA PRO A 41 -8.75 17.75 -14.91
C PRO A 41 -10.12 18.37 -15.23
N ARG A 42 -10.53 18.37 -16.52
CA ARG A 42 -11.79 18.99 -16.97
C ARG A 42 -13.04 18.22 -16.50
N ASN A 43 -12.93 16.90 -16.32
CA ASN A 43 -14.03 16.04 -15.90
C ASN A 43 -13.71 15.25 -14.61
N ALA A 44 -12.74 15.73 -13.83
CA ALA A 44 -12.32 15.12 -12.56
C ALA A 44 -13.46 14.91 -11.58
N TYR A 45 -14.48 15.79 -11.60
CA TYR A 45 -15.65 15.68 -10.73
C TYR A 45 -16.35 14.31 -10.81
N ARG A 46 -16.24 13.60 -11.95
CA ARG A 46 -16.83 12.28 -12.14
C ARG A 46 -16.22 11.19 -11.27
N VAL A 47 -15.00 11.38 -10.80
CA VAL A 47 -14.27 10.42 -9.95
C VAL A 47 -14.13 10.89 -8.50
N LYS A 48 -14.70 12.04 -8.14
CA LYS A 48 -14.52 12.64 -6.82
C LYS A 48 -14.82 11.67 -5.68
N ASP A 49 -15.89 10.89 -5.82
CA ASP A 49 -16.35 9.94 -4.80
C ASP A 49 -15.77 8.53 -4.99
N LEU A 50 -14.97 8.31 -6.03
CA LEU A 50 -14.37 7.03 -6.39
C LEU A 50 -12.86 6.96 -6.12
N VAL A 51 -12.26 8.03 -5.60
CA VAL A 51 -10.83 8.11 -5.29
C VAL A 51 -10.61 8.79 -3.95
N ALA A 52 -9.43 8.57 -3.37
CA ALA A 52 -8.99 9.27 -2.16
C ALA A 52 -8.89 10.79 -2.39
N PRO A 53 -9.10 11.63 -1.37
CA PRO A 53 -8.98 13.09 -1.47
C PRO A 53 -7.66 13.56 -2.10
N GLY A 54 -6.53 13.00 -1.70
CA GLY A 54 -5.23 13.33 -2.27
C GLY A 54 -5.08 12.88 -3.72
N LEU A 55 -5.61 11.71 -4.06
CA LEU A 55 -5.63 11.24 -5.44
C LEU A 55 -6.55 12.11 -6.32
N TYR A 56 -7.69 12.57 -5.78
CA TYR A 56 -8.54 13.55 -6.45
C TYR A 56 -7.82 14.87 -6.72
N TRP A 57 -7.04 15.35 -5.74
CA TRP A 57 -6.20 16.51 -5.92
C TRP A 57 -5.25 16.33 -7.11
N ARG A 58 -4.57 15.16 -7.24
CA ARG A 58 -3.66 14.86 -8.35
C ARG A 58 -4.38 14.87 -9.71
N VAL A 59 -5.59 14.29 -9.79
CA VAL A 59 -6.40 14.34 -11.03
C VAL A 59 -6.72 15.77 -11.42
N LYS A 60 -7.10 16.61 -10.46
CA LYS A 60 -7.33 18.03 -10.71
C LYS A 60 -6.08 18.81 -11.16
N HIS A 61 -4.89 18.30 -10.81
CA HIS A 61 -3.61 18.93 -11.11
C HIS A 61 -2.84 18.28 -12.27
N GLY A 62 -3.52 17.52 -13.12
CA GLY A 62 -2.95 17.07 -14.39
C GLY A 62 -2.86 15.58 -14.58
N MET A 63 -2.99 14.76 -13.53
CA MET A 63 -3.04 13.31 -13.66
C MET A 63 -4.26 12.88 -14.48
N THR A 64 -4.10 11.89 -15.37
CA THR A 64 -5.19 11.36 -16.19
C THR A 64 -5.40 9.87 -15.92
N MET A 65 -6.64 9.39 -16.11
CA MET A 65 -7.02 8.01 -15.88
C MET A 65 -7.77 7.45 -17.10
N LYS A 66 -7.46 6.22 -17.48
CA LYS A 66 -8.23 5.45 -18.46
C LYS A 66 -9.04 4.40 -17.70
N ILE A 67 -10.36 4.50 -17.72
CA ILE A 67 -11.21 3.55 -17.02
C ILE A 67 -11.32 2.27 -17.85
N VAL A 68 -11.08 1.13 -17.19
CA VAL A 68 -11.13 -0.20 -17.81
C VAL A 68 -12.09 -1.12 -17.05
N PRO A 69 -12.54 -2.24 -17.65
CA PRO A 69 -13.29 -3.24 -16.93
C PRO A 69 -12.49 -3.81 -15.76
N THR A 70 -13.15 -4.04 -14.65
CA THR A 70 -12.59 -4.75 -13.49
C THR A 70 -12.21 -6.17 -13.89
N ARG A 71 -11.03 -6.60 -13.45
CA ARG A 71 -10.51 -7.95 -13.65
C ARG A 71 -10.15 -8.57 -12.31
N ALA A 72 -10.45 -9.87 -12.16
CA ALA A 72 -10.10 -10.65 -11.00
C ALA A 72 -8.58 -10.84 -10.92
N ILE A 73 -8.08 -10.87 -9.69
CA ILE A 73 -6.69 -11.20 -9.37
C ILE A 73 -6.70 -12.52 -8.61
N ASP A 74 -6.06 -13.51 -9.18
CA ASP A 74 -5.90 -14.79 -8.53
C ASP A 74 -4.63 -14.80 -7.68
N TRP A 75 -4.70 -15.38 -6.47
CA TRP A 75 -3.53 -15.49 -5.61
C TRP A 75 -2.60 -16.60 -6.14
N PRO A 76 -1.27 -16.49 -5.92
CA PRO A 76 -0.34 -17.58 -6.18
C PRO A 76 -0.82 -18.88 -5.53
N PRO A 77 -0.83 -20.03 -6.26
CA PRO A 77 -1.31 -21.28 -5.71
C PRO A 77 -0.65 -21.67 -4.38
N PRO A 78 0.69 -21.58 -4.19
CA PRO A 78 1.30 -21.91 -2.91
C PRO A 78 0.82 -21.04 -1.75
N TYR A 79 0.47 -19.78 -2.04
CA TYR A 79 -0.10 -18.87 -1.04
C TYR A 79 -1.54 -19.25 -0.65
N LYS A 80 -2.35 -19.67 -1.63
CA LYS A 80 -3.70 -20.21 -1.36
C LYS A 80 -3.62 -21.44 -0.47
N ASP A 81 -2.79 -22.41 -0.84
CA ASP A 81 -2.60 -23.65 -0.10
C ASP A 81 -2.17 -23.38 1.35
N ALA A 82 -1.22 -22.46 1.53
CA ALA A 82 -0.77 -22.04 2.86
C ALA A 82 -1.89 -21.35 3.65
N THR A 83 -2.69 -20.49 3.02
CA THR A 83 -3.83 -19.82 3.66
C THR A 83 -4.87 -20.85 4.13
N GLU A 84 -5.25 -21.77 3.25
CA GLU A 84 -6.22 -22.82 3.54
C GLU A 84 -5.75 -23.71 4.69
N LYS A 85 -4.47 -24.06 4.69
CA LYS A 85 -3.86 -24.94 5.69
C LYS A 85 -3.72 -24.30 7.07
N TYR A 86 -3.36 -23.01 7.15
CA TYR A 86 -2.90 -22.41 8.40
C TYR A 86 -3.81 -21.33 8.99
N SER A 87 -4.70 -20.70 8.20
CA SER A 87 -5.47 -19.54 8.68
C SER A 87 -6.43 -19.86 9.83
N SER A 88 -6.97 -21.09 9.88
CA SER A 88 -7.95 -21.49 10.90
C SER A 88 -7.42 -21.48 12.34
N GLN A 89 -6.11 -21.57 12.51
CA GLN A 89 -5.45 -21.54 13.84
C GLN A 89 -5.00 -20.12 14.26
N VAL A 90 -5.04 -19.14 13.35
CA VAL A 90 -4.56 -17.78 13.63
C VAL A 90 -5.56 -17.03 14.52
N ARG A 91 -5.04 -16.39 15.55
CA ARG A 91 -5.81 -15.52 16.46
C ARG A 91 -5.04 -14.23 16.72
N LEU A 92 -5.76 -13.14 17.01
CA LEU A 92 -5.15 -11.96 17.62
C LEU A 92 -4.79 -12.28 19.07
N THR A 93 -3.65 -11.77 19.54
CA THR A 93 -3.36 -11.74 21.00
C THR A 93 -4.43 -10.93 21.74
N PRO A 94 -4.65 -11.18 23.06
CA PRO A 94 -5.65 -10.44 23.84
C PRO A 94 -5.48 -8.91 23.80
N ASP A 95 -4.25 -8.42 23.68
CA ASP A 95 -3.91 -7.01 23.53
C ASP A 95 -3.98 -6.51 22.09
N ARG A 96 -4.29 -7.38 21.12
CA ARG A 96 -4.39 -7.11 19.68
C ARG A 96 -3.10 -6.64 19.01
N GLN A 97 -1.95 -6.80 19.69
CA GLN A 97 -0.67 -6.28 19.20
C GLN A 97 0.12 -7.29 18.36
N SER A 98 -0.28 -8.56 18.36
CA SER A 98 0.41 -9.63 17.64
C SER A 98 -0.56 -10.74 17.20
N LEU A 99 -0.01 -11.73 16.51
CA LEU A 99 -0.72 -12.94 16.09
C LEU A 99 -0.22 -14.16 16.88
N GLU A 100 -1.17 -14.98 17.31
CA GLU A 100 -0.90 -16.33 17.80
C GLU A 100 -1.22 -17.33 16.69
N GLY A 101 -0.42 -18.40 16.58
CA GLY A 101 -0.63 -19.49 15.65
C GLY A 101 -0.37 -19.16 14.17
N TYR A 102 0.17 -17.98 13.84
CA TYR A 102 0.49 -17.63 12.46
C TYR A 102 1.71 -18.43 11.96
N VAL A 103 1.56 -18.99 10.76
CA VAL A 103 2.59 -19.79 10.08
C VAL A 103 2.89 -19.22 8.69
N ALA A 104 1.92 -19.24 7.78
CA ALA A 104 2.05 -18.72 6.43
C ALA A 104 0.67 -18.47 5.80
N GLY A 105 0.65 -17.74 4.68
CA GLY A 105 -0.56 -17.36 3.96
C GLY A 105 -1.28 -16.17 4.59
N LEU A 106 -2.54 -15.95 4.22
CA LEU A 106 -3.35 -14.85 4.73
C LEU A 106 -3.86 -15.17 6.15
N PRO A 107 -3.60 -14.31 7.16
CA PRO A 107 -4.02 -14.60 8.53
C PRO A 107 -5.55 -14.71 8.70
N PHE A 108 -6.30 -13.80 8.08
CA PHE A 108 -7.77 -13.69 8.23
C PHE A 108 -8.44 -13.63 6.85
N PRO A 109 -8.65 -14.79 6.18
CA PRO A 109 -9.23 -14.82 4.83
C PRO A 109 -10.71 -14.40 4.79
N PHE A 110 -11.41 -14.49 5.92
CA PHE A 110 -12.80 -14.07 6.06
C PHE A 110 -12.88 -12.82 6.92
N ILE A 111 -13.28 -11.72 6.33
CA ILE A 111 -13.45 -10.43 7.01
C ILE A 111 -14.95 -10.17 7.22
N ASP A 112 -15.36 -10.17 8.49
CA ASP A 112 -16.66 -9.64 8.90
C ASP A 112 -16.48 -8.15 9.25
N THR A 113 -17.15 -7.29 8.52
CA THR A 113 -17.07 -5.82 8.72
C THR A 113 -17.76 -5.36 10.01
N ASN A 114 -18.52 -6.21 10.68
CA ASN A 114 -19.12 -5.93 11.99
C ASN A 114 -18.23 -6.39 13.16
N ASP A 115 -17.13 -7.09 12.87
CA ASP A 115 -16.19 -7.51 13.90
C ASP A 115 -15.51 -6.27 14.53
N PRO A 116 -15.50 -6.12 15.87
CA PRO A 116 -14.82 -5.00 16.54
C PRO A 116 -13.32 -4.94 16.23
N ASP A 117 -12.70 -6.05 15.86
CA ASP A 117 -11.27 -6.17 15.54
C ASP A 117 -10.99 -6.13 14.02
N VAL A 118 -11.99 -5.83 13.19
CA VAL A 118 -11.88 -5.86 11.72
C VAL A 118 -10.70 -5.04 11.20
N ALA A 119 -10.48 -3.84 11.74
CA ALA A 119 -9.41 -2.96 11.32
C ALA A 119 -8.02 -3.58 11.55
N VAL A 120 -7.81 -4.18 12.72
CA VAL A 120 -6.54 -4.85 13.07
C VAL A 120 -6.35 -6.11 12.23
N LYS A 121 -7.41 -6.88 11.98
CA LYS A 121 -7.36 -8.06 11.10
C LYS A 121 -6.95 -7.69 9.68
N ILE A 122 -7.54 -6.63 9.12
CA ILE A 122 -7.14 -6.12 7.79
C ILE A 122 -5.69 -5.62 7.80
N ALA A 123 -5.24 -4.94 8.87
CA ALA A 123 -3.85 -4.49 9.01
C ALA A 123 -2.86 -5.68 8.99
N TRP A 124 -3.18 -6.77 9.65
CA TRP A 124 -2.37 -7.99 9.60
C TRP A 124 -2.43 -8.68 8.22
N ASN A 125 -3.58 -8.65 7.54
CA ASN A 125 -3.70 -9.14 6.17
C ASN A 125 -2.83 -8.30 5.21
N MET A 126 -2.77 -6.98 5.39
CA MET A 126 -1.85 -6.13 4.62
C MET A 126 -0.38 -6.52 4.84
N THR A 127 0.00 -6.85 6.07
CA THR A 127 1.38 -7.27 6.40
C THR A 127 1.77 -8.55 5.68
N PHE A 128 0.86 -9.52 5.60
CA PHE A 128 1.09 -10.84 5.02
C PHE A 128 0.39 -11.06 3.68
N ARG A 129 0.14 -10.00 2.92
CA ARG A 129 -0.53 -10.05 1.61
C ARG A 129 0.23 -10.87 0.57
N PRO A 130 -0.44 -11.39 -0.50
CA PRO A 130 0.15 -12.27 -1.50
C PRO A 130 1.07 -11.54 -2.49
N MET A 131 2.13 -10.91 -2.00
CA MET A 131 3.12 -10.24 -2.84
C MET A 131 4.48 -10.93 -2.75
N TRP A 132 5.35 -10.50 -1.83
CA TRP A 132 6.66 -11.12 -1.59
C TRP A 132 6.68 -11.79 -0.21
N THR A 133 6.24 -13.04 -0.18
CA THR A 133 6.12 -13.80 1.07
C THR A 133 7.43 -14.38 1.57
N ASP A 134 8.42 -14.57 0.68
CA ASP A 134 9.66 -15.27 0.99
C ASP A 134 10.87 -14.37 0.85
N ASP A 135 11.09 -13.84 -0.34
CA ASP A 135 12.17 -12.91 -0.65
C ASP A 135 11.79 -11.94 -1.78
N LEU A 136 12.44 -10.80 -1.79
CA LEU A 136 12.39 -9.82 -2.88
C LEU A 136 13.78 -9.26 -3.12
N ASP A 137 14.29 -9.34 -4.35
CA ASP A 137 15.45 -8.58 -4.83
C ASP A 137 14.98 -7.61 -5.92
N ALA A 138 14.82 -6.36 -5.54
CA ALA A 138 14.45 -5.27 -6.43
C ALA A 138 15.68 -4.42 -6.72
N ARG A 139 16.32 -4.69 -7.85
CA ARG A 139 17.52 -3.97 -8.28
C ARG A 139 17.13 -2.79 -9.16
N PHE A 140 17.96 -1.75 -9.12
CA PHE A 140 17.82 -0.57 -9.96
C PHE A 140 16.41 0.06 -9.89
N PHE A 141 15.81 0.10 -8.68
CA PHE A 141 14.70 1.02 -8.52
C PHE A 141 15.22 2.45 -8.72
N GLY A 142 14.42 3.29 -9.32
CA GLY A 142 14.83 4.67 -9.55
C GLY A 142 13.72 5.64 -9.21
N CYS A 143 14.04 6.60 -8.36
CA CYS A 143 13.12 7.66 -7.94
C CYS A 143 13.63 9.01 -8.42
N GLN A 144 12.72 9.85 -8.87
CA GLN A 144 13.03 11.22 -9.27
C GLN A 144 12.07 12.19 -8.56
N SER A 145 12.61 13.30 -8.09
CA SER A 145 11.82 14.37 -7.51
C SER A 145 11.42 15.38 -8.56
N VAL A 146 10.17 15.78 -8.53
CA VAL A 146 9.56 16.72 -9.49
C VAL A 146 8.56 17.61 -8.76
N TYR A 147 8.14 18.70 -9.41
CA TYR A 147 6.97 19.46 -8.98
C TYR A 147 5.78 19.14 -9.87
N VAL A 148 4.62 18.96 -9.26
CA VAL A 148 3.35 18.89 -9.99
C VAL A 148 3.14 20.20 -10.75
N ARG A 149 3.06 20.11 -12.07
CA ARG A 149 2.88 21.25 -12.99
C ARG A 149 1.80 20.91 -14.02
N PRO A 150 0.55 21.32 -13.77
CA PRO A 150 -0.56 21.06 -14.68
C PRO A 150 -0.28 21.56 -16.09
N GLY A 151 -0.50 20.71 -17.10
CA GLY A 151 -0.28 21.03 -18.51
C GLY A 151 1.18 20.99 -18.98
N HIS A 152 2.14 20.67 -18.11
CA HIS A 152 3.56 20.60 -18.45
C HIS A 152 4.05 19.16 -18.51
N ARG A 153 4.99 18.91 -19.45
CA ARG A 153 5.75 17.66 -19.48
C ARG A 153 6.66 17.55 -18.25
N ALA A 154 7.02 16.30 -17.90
CA ALA A 154 7.98 16.04 -16.84
C ALA A 154 9.23 16.93 -16.98
N SER A 155 9.46 17.77 -15.99
CA SER A 155 10.71 18.50 -15.85
C SER A 155 11.51 17.85 -14.74
N ARG A 156 12.64 17.23 -15.06
CA ARG A 156 13.56 16.73 -14.04
C ARG A 156 13.99 17.89 -13.16
N ILE A 157 13.84 17.74 -11.84
CA ILE A 157 14.74 18.42 -10.91
C ILE A 157 15.99 17.55 -10.93
N ILE A 158 16.99 18.02 -11.65
CA ILE A 158 18.08 17.23 -12.24
C ILE A 158 18.93 16.50 -11.20
N ASP A 159 18.96 16.93 -9.96
CA ASP A 159 19.95 16.48 -8.98
C ASP A 159 19.45 15.48 -7.94
N LEU A 160 18.19 15.02 -8.02
CA LEU A 160 17.58 14.15 -7.02
C LEU A 160 17.04 12.84 -7.59
N SER A 161 17.69 12.30 -8.63
CA SER A 161 17.38 10.93 -9.05
C SER A 161 18.12 9.94 -8.15
N GLU A 162 17.38 9.17 -7.38
CA GLU A 162 17.92 8.09 -6.56
C GLU A 162 17.82 6.77 -7.31
N ILE A 163 18.91 6.03 -7.37
CA ILE A 163 18.97 4.67 -7.91
C ILE A 163 19.59 3.79 -6.87
N GLY A 164 18.94 2.71 -6.53
CA GLY A 164 19.42 1.77 -5.51
C GLY A 164 18.90 0.36 -5.66
N HIS A 165 19.24 -0.46 -4.70
CA HIS A 165 18.77 -1.85 -4.60
C HIS A 165 18.01 -2.03 -3.28
N TYR A 166 16.87 -2.72 -3.36
CA TYR A 166 16.06 -3.06 -2.20
C TYR A 166 15.87 -4.57 -2.11
N ARG A 167 16.17 -5.15 -0.96
CA ARG A 167 16.07 -6.58 -0.70
C ARG A 167 15.28 -6.85 0.56
N THR A 168 14.49 -7.91 0.53
CA THR A 168 13.87 -8.47 1.75
C THR A 168 14.08 -9.97 1.81
N TYR A 169 14.19 -10.47 3.03
CA TYR A 169 14.14 -11.90 3.35
C TYR A 169 13.20 -12.09 4.53
N ASN A 170 12.22 -12.95 4.38
CA ASN A 170 11.23 -13.22 5.40
C ASN A 170 11.57 -14.54 6.10
N GLU A 171 11.68 -14.53 7.43
CA GLU A 171 11.90 -15.75 8.23
C GLU A 171 10.58 -16.48 8.55
N ILE A 172 9.43 -15.85 8.37
CA ILE A 172 8.09 -16.45 8.58
C ILE A 172 7.16 -16.09 7.41
N GLY A 173 6.09 -16.86 7.27
CA GLY A 173 5.07 -16.59 6.23
C GLY A 173 5.46 -17.07 4.85
N ARG A 174 6.49 -17.90 4.74
CA ARG A 174 7.08 -18.37 3.48
C ARG A 174 6.19 -19.40 2.79
N THR A 175 6.06 -19.29 1.48
CA THR A 175 5.10 -20.09 0.71
C THR A 175 5.67 -20.78 -0.51
N GLU A 176 6.81 -20.33 -1.07
CA GLU A 176 7.28 -20.78 -2.37
C GLU A 176 8.72 -21.33 -2.35
N VAL A 177 9.60 -20.78 -1.50
CA VAL A 177 11.05 -21.07 -1.49
C VAL A 177 11.46 -21.62 -0.13
N GLU A 178 12.18 -22.76 -0.12
CA GLU A 178 12.75 -23.31 1.11
C GLU A 178 13.70 -22.32 1.81
N PRO A 179 13.73 -22.35 3.16
CA PRO A 179 13.00 -23.23 4.06
C PRO A 179 11.52 -22.80 4.21
N LEU A 180 10.61 -23.79 4.20
CA LEU A 180 9.18 -23.57 4.28
C LEU A 180 8.58 -24.21 5.55
N PRO A 181 7.52 -23.70 6.12
CA PRO A 181 6.92 -22.34 5.92
C PRO A 181 7.60 -21.30 6.80
N ILE A 182 8.56 -21.68 7.62
CA ILE A 182 9.27 -20.85 8.61
C ILE A 182 10.76 -21.21 8.55
N ASP A 183 11.61 -20.18 8.42
CA ASP A 183 13.07 -20.36 8.54
C ASP A 183 13.41 -20.80 9.99
N PRO A 184 14.22 -21.85 10.19
CA PRO A 184 14.59 -22.34 11.52
C PRO A 184 15.22 -21.29 12.44
N ASP A 185 15.86 -20.27 11.90
CA ASP A 185 16.46 -19.18 12.68
C ASP A 185 15.40 -18.30 13.36
N PHE A 186 14.17 -18.23 12.83
CA PHE A 186 13.08 -17.50 13.47
C PHE A 186 12.88 -17.91 14.94
N LYS A 187 12.94 -19.20 15.22
CA LYS A 187 12.79 -19.73 16.62
C LYS A 187 13.87 -19.21 17.56
N LYS A 188 15.05 -18.87 17.04
CA LYS A 188 16.18 -18.40 17.85
C LYS A 188 16.20 -16.87 17.97
N THR A 189 15.81 -16.18 16.91
CA THR A 189 15.99 -14.74 16.77
C THR A 189 14.72 -13.94 17.01
N GLY A 190 13.54 -14.53 16.72
CA GLY A 190 12.25 -13.86 16.67
C GLY A 190 12.12 -12.84 15.53
N ARG A 191 13.04 -12.87 14.55
CA ARG A 191 12.99 -11.95 13.40
C ARG A 191 11.93 -12.40 12.42
N MET A 192 11.03 -11.53 12.02
CA MET A 192 10.07 -11.79 10.95
C MET A 192 10.64 -11.43 9.59
N PHE A 193 11.15 -10.19 9.47
CA PHE A 193 11.59 -9.61 8.21
C PHE A 193 12.97 -9.01 8.35
N LEU A 194 13.81 -9.29 7.35
CA LEU A 194 15.12 -8.69 7.16
C LEU A 194 15.06 -7.83 5.90
N THR A 195 15.52 -6.59 5.99
CA THR A 195 15.53 -5.65 4.86
C THR A 195 16.94 -5.13 4.64
N GLY A 196 17.36 -5.05 3.38
CA GLY A 196 18.56 -4.37 2.94
C GLY A 196 18.22 -3.36 1.83
N LEU A 197 18.39 -2.08 2.11
CA LEU A 197 18.31 -1.00 1.12
C LEU A 197 19.73 -0.51 0.89
N TYR A 198 20.44 -1.15 -0.02
CA TYR A 198 21.84 -0.83 -0.36
C TYR A 198 22.31 -1.60 -1.60
N PRO A 199 23.37 -1.17 -2.30
CA PRO A 199 23.93 0.17 -2.21
C PRO A 199 23.01 1.20 -2.88
N MET A 200 23.04 2.44 -2.41
CA MET A 200 22.57 3.56 -3.20
C MET A 200 23.62 3.82 -4.28
N LEU A 201 23.21 3.89 -5.55
CA LEU A 201 24.10 4.04 -6.72
C LEU A 201 24.15 5.50 -7.19
N MET A 202 23.06 6.22 -7.03
CA MET A 202 22.88 7.61 -7.42
C MET A 202 22.03 8.33 -6.35
N PRO A 203 22.17 9.67 -6.18
CA PRO A 203 23.21 10.52 -6.77
C PRO A 203 24.59 10.28 -6.13
N GLU A 204 25.65 10.86 -6.70
CA GLU A 204 27.03 10.65 -6.21
C GLU A 204 27.19 11.02 -4.71
N SER A 205 26.46 12.03 -4.23
CA SER A 205 26.46 12.46 -2.82
C SER A 205 25.91 11.37 -1.86
N LEU A 206 25.10 10.43 -2.35
CA LEU A 206 24.54 9.32 -1.58
C LEU A 206 25.13 7.96 -1.94
N ARG A 207 26.07 7.94 -2.91
CA ARG A 207 26.65 6.69 -3.39
C ARG A 207 27.23 5.85 -2.28
N GLY A 208 26.80 4.59 -2.23
CA GLY A 208 27.18 3.65 -1.18
C GLY A 208 26.41 3.79 0.13
N LEU A 209 25.51 4.77 0.26
CA LEU A 209 24.59 4.80 1.41
C LEU A 209 23.83 3.48 1.51
N GLY A 210 23.63 3.01 2.72
CA GLY A 210 22.91 1.77 2.96
C GLY A 210 22.14 1.74 4.27
N LEU A 211 21.07 0.95 4.27
CA LEU A 211 20.25 0.64 5.44
C LEU A 211 20.05 -0.86 5.53
N VAL A 212 20.16 -1.39 6.74
CA VAL A 212 19.72 -2.75 7.10
C VAL A 212 18.77 -2.66 8.26
N ARG A 213 17.62 -3.36 8.18
CA ARG A 213 16.61 -3.38 9.24
C ARG A 213 16.17 -4.82 9.52
N TYR A 214 16.03 -5.15 10.82
CA TYR A 214 15.43 -6.40 11.30
C TYR A 214 14.17 -6.08 12.09
N ARG A 215 13.07 -6.67 11.68
CA ARG A 215 11.77 -6.57 12.35
C ARG A 215 11.47 -7.84 13.12
N TYR A 216 10.93 -7.71 14.31
CA TYR A 216 10.68 -8.80 15.25
C TYR A 216 9.19 -9.07 15.45
N ALA A 217 8.87 -10.33 15.78
CA ALA A 217 7.52 -10.75 16.11
C ALA A 217 7.05 -10.27 17.50
N ASP A 218 7.98 -10.04 18.45
CA ASP A 218 7.64 -9.47 19.75
C ASP A 218 7.24 -7.99 19.58
N PRO A 219 5.97 -7.64 19.86
CA PRO A 219 5.48 -6.27 19.68
C PRO A 219 6.16 -5.26 20.62
N ARG A 220 6.81 -5.71 21.68
CA ARG A 220 7.54 -4.86 22.65
C ARG A 220 8.96 -4.56 22.21
N ARG A 221 9.47 -5.32 21.22
CA ARG A 221 10.81 -5.15 20.67
C ARG A 221 10.77 -4.24 19.46
N GLY A 222 11.45 -3.11 19.50
CA GLY A 222 11.64 -2.21 18.36
C GLY A 222 12.46 -2.86 17.24
N ASP A 223 12.36 -2.29 16.03
CA ASP A 223 13.18 -2.72 14.90
C ASP A 223 14.66 -2.38 15.18
N ASP A 224 15.56 -3.30 14.86
CA ASP A 224 16.99 -3.00 14.83
C ASP A 224 17.33 -2.44 13.43
N THR A 225 17.77 -1.20 13.37
CA THR A 225 18.13 -0.53 12.11
C THR A 225 19.55 0.03 12.17
N TRP A 226 20.30 -0.21 11.11
CA TRP A 226 21.65 0.32 10.93
C TRP A 226 21.75 1.07 9.61
N LEU A 227 22.41 2.22 9.67
CA LEU A 227 22.73 3.06 8.53
C LEU A 227 24.23 3.05 8.29
N TRP A 228 24.66 2.77 7.08
CA TRP A 228 26.01 2.99 6.62
C TRP A 228 26.08 4.36 5.94
N MET A 229 26.98 5.21 6.43
CA MET A 229 27.21 6.55 5.88
C MET A 229 28.62 6.62 5.27
N PRO A 230 28.77 6.54 3.94
CA PRO A 230 30.07 6.47 3.28
C PRO A 230 30.97 7.66 3.60
N GLY A 231 30.45 8.88 3.58
CA GLY A 231 31.20 10.08 3.90
C GLY A 231 31.81 10.11 5.32
N ALA A 232 31.16 9.44 6.26
CA ALA A 232 31.65 9.29 7.63
C ALA A 232 32.39 7.96 7.86
N ARG A 233 32.39 7.04 6.90
CA ARG A 233 32.94 5.68 6.97
C ARG A 233 32.57 4.93 8.24
N ARG A 234 31.30 5.03 8.65
CA ARG A 234 30.81 4.38 9.87
C ARG A 234 29.37 3.92 9.76
N VAL A 235 29.09 2.86 10.51
CA VAL A 235 27.74 2.40 10.76
C VAL A 235 27.18 3.17 11.97
N ARG A 236 25.94 3.63 11.86
CA ARG A 236 25.15 4.16 12.98
C ARG A 236 23.93 3.27 13.20
N ARG A 237 23.59 2.99 14.44
CA ARG A 237 22.29 2.45 14.78
C ARG A 237 21.28 3.62 14.72
N ALA A 238 20.20 3.44 13.97
CA ALA A 238 19.10 4.38 13.96
C ALA A 238 18.04 3.93 14.96
N ASN A 239 17.45 4.87 15.68
CA ASN A 239 16.22 4.61 16.41
C ASN A 239 15.06 4.52 15.42
N GLU A 240 13.96 3.86 15.79
CA GLU A 240 12.75 3.75 14.93
C GLU A 240 12.31 5.14 14.44
N ASP A 241 12.41 6.16 15.28
CA ASP A 241 12.04 7.54 14.99
C ASP A 241 13.01 8.26 14.03
N GLY A 242 14.26 7.80 13.92
CA GLY A 242 15.29 8.47 13.11
C GLY A 242 15.23 8.14 11.62
N LEU A 243 14.43 7.13 11.23
CA LEU A 243 14.28 6.72 9.83
C LEU A 243 13.43 7.66 9.01
N THR A 244 12.49 8.35 9.64
CA THR A 244 11.62 9.33 8.99
C THR A 244 12.37 10.58 8.54
N SER A 245 13.47 10.94 9.21
CA SER A 245 14.22 12.16 8.91
C SER A 245 15.57 11.93 8.23
N ALA A 246 16.20 10.76 8.43
CA ALA A 246 17.62 10.56 8.06
C ALA A 246 17.83 10.03 6.62
N THR A 247 16.80 9.49 5.99
CA THR A 247 16.89 8.92 4.62
C THR A 247 16.08 9.68 3.58
N SER A 248 15.30 10.68 3.98
CA SER A 248 14.39 11.39 3.07
C SER A 248 15.10 12.53 2.33
N VAL A 249 15.88 12.19 1.32
CA VAL A 249 16.17 13.10 0.20
C VAL A 249 14.98 13.17 -0.78
N ASN A 250 13.97 12.35 -0.56
CA ASN A 250 12.74 12.25 -1.34
C ASN A 250 11.50 12.26 -0.41
N GLN A 251 10.30 12.20 -1.01
CA GLN A 251 9.03 12.18 -0.28
C GLN A 251 8.62 10.77 0.19
N PHE A 252 9.54 9.79 0.16
CA PHE A 252 9.31 8.46 0.70
C PHE A 252 10.03 8.26 2.01
N ASN A 253 9.31 7.79 2.98
CA ASN A 253 9.83 7.30 4.24
C ASN A 253 9.95 5.76 4.16
N ALA A 254 10.87 5.16 4.91
CA ALA A 254 11.09 3.71 4.92
C ALA A 254 9.84 2.91 5.36
N ASP A 255 8.94 3.53 6.12
CA ASP A 255 7.69 2.93 6.57
C ASP A 255 6.51 3.13 5.61
N GLU A 256 6.73 3.81 4.48
CA GLU A 256 5.74 4.03 3.42
C GLU A 256 5.96 3.14 2.19
N TYR A 257 7.02 2.33 2.15
CA TYR A 257 7.25 1.43 1.02
C TYR A 257 6.07 0.47 0.83
N ALA A 258 5.60 0.36 -0.42
CA ALA A 258 4.41 -0.39 -0.79
C ALA A 258 3.15 0.03 -0.02
N GLY A 259 3.03 1.32 0.25
CA GLY A 259 1.91 1.97 0.90
C GLY A 259 2.02 2.04 2.42
N PHE A 260 2.32 0.97 3.11
CA PHE A 260 2.48 0.94 4.57
C PHE A 260 3.39 -0.21 4.97
N ASN A 261 4.50 0.12 5.57
CA ASN A 261 5.53 -0.81 6.03
C ASN A 261 5.95 -0.54 7.47
N ALA A 262 5.14 0.20 8.24
CA ALA A 262 5.34 0.40 9.65
C ALA A 262 4.87 -0.83 10.46
N LYS A 263 5.20 -0.87 11.74
CA LYS A 263 4.69 -1.91 12.67
C LYS A 263 3.24 -1.62 13.02
N ASN A 264 2.36 -2.63 12.86
CA ASN A 264 0.94 -2.48 13.14
C ASN A 264 0.68 -2.02 14.58
N GLU A 265 1.43 -2.53 15.53
CA GLU A 265 1.33 -2.24 16.96
C GLU A 265 1.74 -0.80 17.35
N ASN A 266 2.38 -0.08 16.45
CA ASN A 266 2.70 1.33 16.64
C ASN A 266 1.52 2.25 16.35
N TYR A 267 0.39 1.70 15.89
CA TYR A 267 -0.80 2.47 15.50
C TYR A 267 -2.06 1.94 16.16
N ARG A 268 -3.01 2.84 16.38
CA ARG A 268 -4.41 2.49 16.69
C ARG A 268 -5.18 2.45 15.38
N TRP A 269 -5.82 1.32 15.11
CA TRP A 269 -6.53 1.05 13.89
C TRP A 269 -8.03 1.28 14.05
N LYS A 270 -8.65 1.92 13.05
CA LYS A 270 -10.09 2.12 12.97
C LYS A 270 -10.58 1.79 11.56
N PHE A 271 -11.63 0.99 11.48
CA PHE A 271 -12.34 0.72 10.23
C PHE A 271 -13.30 1.86 9.93
N LEU A 272 -13.16 2.51 8.78
CA LEU A 272 -14.01 3.61 8.35
C LEU A 272 -15.12 3.17 7.41
N GLY A 273 -15.05 1.94 6.89
CA GLY A 273 -16.05 1.36 6.02
C GLY A 273 -15.46 0.66 4.80
N GLU A 274 -16.35 0.21 3.94
CA GLU A 274 -16.07 -0.44 2.66
C GLU A 274 -16.73 0.35 1.54
N LYS A 275 -16.05 0.49 0.40
CA LYS A 275 -16.55 1.27 -0.74
C LYS A 275 -15.99 0.75 -2.06
N GLU A 276 -16.74 0.94 -3.14
CA GLU A 276 -16.18 0.85 -4.50
C GLU A 276 -15.32 2.07 -4.79
N MET A 277 -14.07 1.84 -5.20
CA MET A 277 -13.11 2.89 -5.55
C MET A 277 -12.26 2.48 -6.74
N LEU A 278 -11.61 3.44 -7.38
CA LEU A 278 -10.69 3.18 -8.49
C LEU A 278 -9.32 2.76 -7.98
N GLY A 279 -8.80 1.66 -8.55
CA GLY A 279 -7.45 1.15 -8.31
C GLY A 279 -6.72 0.85 -9.61
N ALA A 280 -5.40 0.96 -9.62
CA ALA A 280 -4.56 0.71 -10.78
C ALA A 280 -3.77 -0.60 -10.59
N LEU A 281 -4.44 -1.77 -10.81
CA LEU A 281 -3.86 -3.09 -10.55
C LEU A 281 -3.49 -3.87 -11.81
N HIS A 282 -3.99 -3.46 -12.95
CA HIS A 282 -3.70 -4.12 -14.23
C HIS A 282 -3.11 -3.14 -15.24
N VAL A 283 -2.22 -2.25 -14.81
CA VAL A 283 -1.61 -1.31 -15.74
C VAL A 283 -0.79 -2.05 -16.78
N THR A 284 -0.94 -1.65 -18.03
CA THR A 284 -0.18 -2.22 -19.15
C THR A 284 1.12 -1.49 -19.40
N GLN A 285 1.28 -0.31 -18.80
CA GLN A 285 2.47 0.50 -18.92
C GLN A 285 3.70 -0.20 -18.34
N VAL A 286 4.82 0.09 -18.95
CA VAL A 286 6.13 -0.30 -18.42
C VAL A 286 6.56 0.67 -17.32
N PRO A 287 7.45 0.26 -16.40
CA PRO A 287 8.03 1.16 -15.42
C PRO A 287 8.62 2.43 -16.06
N GLY A 288 8.56 3.54 -15.33
CA GLY A 288 9.16 4.79 -15.78
C GLY A 288 8.36 5.57 -16.83
N HIS A 289 7.05 5.47 -16.81
CA HIS A 289 6.15 6.20 -17.71
C HIS A 289 5.51 7.40 -16.98
N PRO A 290 6.29 8.48 -16.74
CA PRO A 290 5.78 9.65 -16.02
C PRO A 290 4.71 10.38 -16.83
N CYS A 291 3.75 10.94 -16.13
CA CYS A 291 2.63 11.66 -16.71
C CYS A 291 3.09 12.94 -17.45
N ALA A 292 2.70 13.07 -18.70
CA ALA A 292 3.09 14.22 -19.53
C ALA A 292 2.30 15.51 -19.22
N THR A 293 1.28 15.42 -18.34
CA THR A 293 0.34 16.52 -18.09
C THR A 293 0.36 17.04 -16.67
N ASP A 294 1.17 16.44 -15.77
CA ASP A 294 1.30 16.85 -14.37
C ASP A 294 2.74 17.17 -13.93
N GLY A 295 3.66 17.30 -14.87
CA GLY A 295 5.07 17.50 -14.56
C GLY A 295 5.85 16.21 -14.29
N GLY A 296 5.25 15.05 -14.47
CA GLY A 296 5.87 13.74 -14.26
C GLY A 296 5.71 13.17 -12.83
N ALA A 297 4.78 13.71 -12.07
CA ALA A 297 4.54 13.33 -10.69
C ALA A 297 3.74 12.02 -10.52
N SER A 298 3.08 11.57 -11.59
CA SER A 298 2.24 10.36 -11.60
C SER A 298 2.58 9.47 -12.79
N SER A 299 2.03 8.25 -12.84
CA SER A 299 2.01 7.42 -14.04
C SER A 299 0.71 7.63 -14.79
N CYS A 300 0.77 8.13 -16.05
CA CYS A 300 -0.44 8.33 -16.83
C CYS A 300 -0.21 8.41 -18.36
N PRO A 301 -1.24 8.13 -19.21
CA PRO A 301 -2.51 7.57 -18.75
C PRO A 301 -2.32 6.13 -18.28
N ALA A 302 -2.75 5.82 -17.05
CA ALA A 302 -2.79 4.45 -16.54
C ALA A 302 -4.21 3.91 -16.58
N GLU A 303 -4.34 2.57 -16.61
CA GLU A 303 -5.60 1.88 -16.49
C GLU A 303 -6.06 1.86 -15.03
N TRP A 304 -7.33 2.24 -14.81
CA TRP A 304 -8.00 2.25 -13.53
C TRP A 304 -9.29 1.45 -13.60
N GLU A 305 -9.51 0.60 -12.63
CA GLU A 305 -10.69 -0.27 -12.53
C GLU A 305 -11.39 -0.10 -11.20
N LEU A 306 -12.70 -0.35 -11.14
CA LEU A 306 -13.44 -0.33 -9.89
C LEU A 306 -13.05 -1.53 -9.03
N ARG A 307 -12.74 -1.27 -7.77
CA ARG A 307 -12.34 -2.28 -6.78
C ARG A 307 -13.15 -2.10 -5.51
N ARG A 308 -13.46 -3.18 -4.85
CA ARG A 308 -13.95 -3.16 -3.48
C ARG A 308 -12.79 -2.83 -2.55
N VAL A 309 -12.94 -1.80 -1.74
CA VAL A 309 -11.85 -1.22 -0.95
C VAL A 309 -12.26 -1.09 0.50
N TYR A 310 -11.46 -1.61 1.41
CA TYR A 310 -11.54 -1.30 2.84
C TYR A 310 -10.84 0.01 3.11
N ILE A 311 -11.47 0.89 3.88
CA ILE A 311 -10.91 2.18 4.28
C ILE A 311 -10.53 2.10 5.76
N LEU A 312 -9.24 2.25 6.05
CA LEU A 312 -8.69 2.19 7.40
C LEU A 312 -8.08 3.53 7.81
N GLU A 313 -8.28 3.89 9.07
CA GLU A 313 -7.49 4.94 9.72
C GLU A 313 -6.46 4.31 10.65
N ALA A 314 -5.19 4.69 10.48
CA ALA A 314 -4.10 4.36 11.38
C ALA A 314 -3.64 5.65 12.09
N THR A 315 -3.85 5.72 13.40
CA THR A 315 -3.41 6.84 14.24
C THR A 315 -2.20 6.42 15.04
N PRO A 316 -1.04 7.15 14.94
CA PRO A 316 0.17 6.80 15.66
C PRO A 316 -0.03 6.73 17.17
N ASN A 317 0.52 5.71 17.82
CA ASN A 317 0.68 5.69 19.25
C ASN A 317 1.92 6.51 19.62
N ARG A 318 1.70 7.73 20.11
CA ARG A 318 2.77 8.69 20.43
C ARG A 318 3.71 8.25 21.56
N GLU A 319 3.33 7.27 22.35
CA GLU A 319 4.23 6.67 23.36
C GLU A 319 5.28 5.76 22.69
N ARG A 320 4.94 5.15 21.54
CA ARG A 320 5.81 4.25 20.77
C ARG A 320 6.59 4.98 19.68
N VAL A 321 5.91 5.89 18.97
CA VAL A 321 6.46 6.65 17.84
C VAL A 321 6.23 8.17 18.05
N PRO A 322 6.93 8.79 19.01
CA PRO A 322 6.74 10.20 19.37
C PRO A 322 7.07 11.15 18.22
N GLU A 323 8.04 10.79 17.38
CA GLU A 323 8.54 11.62 16.28
C GLU A 323 7.79 11.40 14.97
N GLU A 324 6.74 10.53 14.94
CA GLU A 324 5.94 10.33 13.74
C GLU A 324 5.43 11.68 13.19
N LEU A 325 5.68 11.91 11.90
CA LEU A 325 5.37 13.18 11.24
C LEU A 325 3.88 13.41 11.06
N TYR A 326 3.13 12.31 10.87
CA TYR A 326 1.72 12.37 10.55
C TYR A 326 0.84 12.26 11.78
N SER A 327 -0.30 12.93 11.76
CA SER A 327 -1.35 12.78 12.80
C SER A 327 -2.16 11.50 12.57
N ARG A 328 -2.34 11.12 11.32
CA ARG A 328 -3.05 9.90 10.91
C ARG A 328 -2.73 9.55 9.46
N HIS A 329 -2.94 8.29 9.14
CA HIS A 329 -2.93 7.73 7.79
C HIS A 329 -4.34 7.25 7.45
N ILE A 330 -4.84 7.54 6.27
CA ILE A 330 -6.05 6.92 5.72
C ILE A 330 -5.61 6.01 4.58
N LEU A 331 -5.79 4.71 4.78
CA LEU A 331 -5.36 3.68 3.84
C LEU A 331 -6.56 3.13 3.07
N TYR A 332 -6.40 3.00 1.77
CA TYR A 332 -7.39 2.46 0.85
C TYR A 332 -6.89 1.11 0.36
N VAL A 333 -7.40 0.05 0.96
CA VAL A 333 -6.89 -1.32 0.85
C VAL A 333 -7.79 -2.14 -0.05
N ASP A 334 -7.25 -2.72 -1.10
CA ASP A 334 -8.00 -3.64 -1.96
C ASP A 334 -8.50 -4.85 -1.16
N ALA A 335 -9.79 -5.14 -1.25
CA ALA A 335 -10.42 -6.19 -0.44
C ALA A 335 -10.14 -7.61 -0.95
N GLU A 336 -9.57 -7.78 -2.14
CA GLU A 336 -9.23 -9.07 -2.72
C GLU A 336 -7.78 -9.47 -2.44
N VAL A 337 -6.84 -8.52 -2.53
CA VAL A 337 -5.40 -8.80 -2.44
C VAL A 337 -4.70 -8.07 -1.30
N TYR A 338 -5.43 -7.28 -0.51
CA TYR A 338 -4.93 -6.54 0.65
C TYR A 338 -3.73 -5.61 0.37
N THR A 339 -3.52 -5.27 -0.90
CA THR A 339 -2.55 -4.22 -1.24
C THR A 339 -3.15 -2.84 -1.05
N ILE A 340 -2.31 -1.88 -0.70
CA ILE A 340 -2.73 -0.49 -0.54
C ILE A 340 -2.70 0.16 -1.92
N LEU A 341 -3.87 0.59 -2.41
CA LEU A 341 -4.01 1.24 -3.70
C LEU A 341 -3.49 2.67 -3.67
N THR A 342 -3.82 3.35 -2.58
CA THR A 342 -3.42 4.72 -2.28
C THR A 342 -3.56 4.96 -0.78
N GLN A 343 -2.85 5.96 -0.26
CA GLN A 343 -3.08 6.46 1.10
C GLN A 343 -2.99 7.99 1.15
N ASP A 344 -3.75 8.56 2.05
CA ASP A 344 -3.68 9.97 2.40
C ASP A 344 -3.08 10.13 3.80
N LEU A 345 -2.07 10.99 3.91
CA LEU A 345 -1.33 11.28 5.12
C LEU A 345 -1.67 12.69 5.58
N TYR A 346 -1.96 12.85 6.85
CA TYR A 346 -2.39 14.11 7.44
C TYR A 346 -1.30 14.65 8.37
N ASP A 347 -0.98 15.93 8.24
CA ASP A 347 0.00 16.59 9.10
C ASP A 347 -0.46 16.68 10.57
N ARG A 348 0.40 17.20 11.44
CA ARG A 348 0.09 17.34 12.87
C ARG A 348 -1.04 18.32 13.17
N SER A 349 -1.40 19.20 12.23
CA SER A 349 -2.57 20.08 12.31
C SER A 349 -3.87 19.41 11.83
N GLY A 350 -3.78 18.19 11.31
CA GLY A 350 -4.90 17.41 10.78
C GLY A 350 -5.29 17.78 9.35
N GLN A 351 -4.45 18.54 8.62
CA GLN A 351 -4.67 18.85 7.21
C GLN A 351 -4.06 17.78 6.31
N LEU A 352 -4.69 17.54 5.16
CA LEU A 352 -4.13 16.65 4.15
C LEU A 352 -2.77 17.19 3.68
N PHE A 353 -1.76 16.34 3.81
CA PHE A 353 -0.38 16.70 3.53
C PHE A 353 0.19 15.91 2.36
N MET A 354 0.21 14.57 2.47
CA MET A 354 0.78 13.71 1.45
C MET A 354 -0.27 12.78 0.85
N ASN A 355 -0.09 12.44 -0.43
CA ASN A 355 -0.79 11.32 -1.06
C ASN A 355 0.23 10.37 -1.67
N TYR A 356 0.17 9.12 -1.24
CA TYR A 356 0.92 8.00 -1.82
C TYR A 356 0.01 7.21 -2.76
N THR A 357 0.54 6.73 -3.90
CA THR A 357 -0.19 5.89 -4.86
C THR A 357 0.75 4.92 -5.53
N ASP A 358 0.32 3.65 -5.63
CA ASP A 358 0.97 2.61 -6.42
C ASP A 358 0.25 2.37 -7.74
N TRP A 359 1.03 2.04 -8.76
CA TRP A 359 0.55 1.48 -10.03
C TRP A 359 1.06 0.06 -10.14
N LEU A 360 0.15 -0.90 -10.21
CA LEU A 360 0.47 -2.32 -10.18
C LEU A 360 0.10 -2.99 -11.52
N THR A 361 0.79 -4.06 -11.80
CA THR A 361 0.45 -4.95 -12.92
C THR A 361 0.29 -6.37 -12.42
N TYR A 362 -0.65 -7.11 -13.02
CA TYR A 362 -0.89 -8.52 -12.72
C TYR A 362 -0.53 -9.36 -13.93
N ARG A 363 0.64 -9.99 -13.88
CA ARG A 363 1.17 -10.80 -14.99
C ARG A 363 2.18 -11.85 -14.51
N ASP A 364 2.76 -12.60 -15.45
CA ASP A 364 3.75 -13.65 -15.19
C ASP A 364 5.20 -13.14 -15.14
N ARG A 365 5.43 -11.83 -15.30
CA ARG A 365 6.78 -11.20 -15.30
C ARG A 365 6.68 -9.71 -14.95
N PRO A 366 7.73 -9.12 -14.37
CA PRO A 366 7.67 -7.70 -13.95
C PRO A 366 7.58 -6.72 -15.12
N VAL A 367 8.23 -7.03 -16.24
CA VAL A 367 8.22 -6.22 -17.46
C VAL A 367 8.04 -7.11 -18.68
N PRO A 368 7.45 -6.62 -19.78
CA PRO A 368 7.25 -7.40 -21.02
C PRO A 368 8.57 -7.56 -21.81
N ASP A 369 9.60 -8.11 -21.19
CA ASP A 369 10.91 -8.39 -21.80
C ASP A 369 11.22 -9.89 -21.66
N ALA A 370 11.69 -10.51 -22.74
CA ALA A 370 12.02 -11.93 -22.75
C ALA A 370 13.23 -12.32 -21.88
N ARG A 371 14.01 -11.34 -21.43
CA ARG A 371 15.20 -11.55 -20.59
C ARG A 371 14.92 -11.55 -19.11
N VAL A 372 13.70 -11.17 -18.67
CA VAL A 372 13.32 -11.23 -17.27
C VAL A 372 12.78 -12.61 -16.92
N ALA A 373 12.88 -12.96 -15.63
CA ALA A 373 12.33 -14.19 -15.10
C ALA A 373 10.83 -14.29 -15.39
N ILE A 374 10.40 -15.44 -15.88
CA ILE A 374 9.00 -15.78 -16.09
C ILE A 374 8.56 -16.64 -14.93
N TYR A 375 7.49 -16.21 -14.28
CA TYR A 375 6.89 -16.94 -13.16
C TYR A 375 5.94 -18.01 -13.68
N PRO A 376 5.76 -19.12 -12.96
CA PRO A 376 4.85 -20.19 -13.37
C PRO A 376 3.37 -19.79 -13.25
N PHE A 377 3.10 -18.68 -12.57
CA PHE A 377 1.76 -18.10 -12.39
C PHE A 377 1.85 -16.57 -12.35
N LYS A 378 0.74 -15.90 -12.59
CA LYS A 378 0.66 -14.44 -12.50
C LYS A 378 0.76 -13.98 -11.04
N ARG A 379 1.34 -12.82 -10.84
CA ARG A 379 1.42 -12.12 -9.56
C ARG A 379 1.37 -10.60 -9.72
N LEU A 380 1.17 -9.89 -8.64
CA LEU A 380 1.24 -8.44 -8.64
C LEU A 380 2.68 -7.95 -8.58
N PHE A 381 2.98 -6.96 -9.41
CA PHE A 381 4.21 -6.19 -9.35
C PHE A 381 3.87 -4.71 -9.23
N ILE A 382 4.54 -3.98 -8.35
CA ILE A 382 4.51 -2.53 -8.35
C ILE A 382 5.45 -2.08 -9.47
N VAL A 383 4.92 -1.37 -10.45
CA VAL A 383 5.71 -0.88 -11.59
C VAL A 383 6.09 0.59 -11.44
N ASN A 384 5.23 1.36 -10.79
CA ASN A 384 5.52 2.73 -10.40
C ASN A 384 4.90 3.01 -9.03
N ALA A 385 5.52 3.91 -8.29
CA ALA A 385 5.00 4.46 -7.04
C ALA A 385 5.22 5.97 -7.01
N SER A 386 4.38 6.70 -6.33
CA SER A 386 4.58 8.13 -6.18
C SER A 386 4.05 8.64 -4.85
N SER A 387 4.83 9.49 -4.20
CA SER A 387 4.44 10.25 -3.02
C SER A 387 4.45 11.75 -3.33
N THR A 388 3.35 12.43 -3.07
CA THR A 388 3.15 13.85 -3.45
C THR A 388 2.69 14.64 -2.23
N ASP A 389 3.45 15.66 -1.87
CA ASP A 389 3.01 16.74 -0.98
C ASP A 389 1.98 17.60 -1.71
N VAL A 390 0.72 17.50 -1.29
CA VAL A 390 -0.39 18.21 -1.94
C VAL A 390 -0.46 19.69 -1.56
N GLN A 391 0.29 20.10 -0.52
CA GLN A 391 0.35 21.50 -0.09
C GLN A 391 1.36 22.30 -0.93
N THR A 392 2.46 21.67 -1.33
CA THR A 392 3.53 22.33 -2.11
C THR A 392 3.57 21.88 -3.57
N GLY A 393 3.00 20.71 -3.88
CA GLY A 393 3.13 20.05 -5.18
C GLY A 393 4.47 19.34 -5.39
N PHE A 394 5.35 19.29 -4.38
CA PHE A 394 6.58 18.51 -4.48
C PHE A 394 6.27 17.02 -4.45
N SER A 395 6.86 16.27 -5.37
CA SER A 395 6.53 14.86 -5.57
C SER A 395 7.78 14.04 -5.85
N THR A 396 7.79 12.81 -5.36
CA THR A 396 8.75 11.80 -5.78
C THR A 396 8.02 10.72 -6.56
N PHE A 397 8.49 10.46 -7.79
CA PHE A 397 8.00 9.41 -8.66
C PHE A 397 9.05 8.34 -8.82
N CYS A 398 8.72 7.10 -8.51
CA CYS A 398 9.60 5.94 -8.57
C CYS A 398 9.19 4.97 -9.67
N SER A 399 10.18 4.42 -10.35
CA SER A 399 10.05 3.37 -11.36
C SER A 399 10.72 2.10 -10.86
N LEU A 400 10.06 0.98 -11.05
CA LEU A 400 10.45 -0.31 -10.49
C LEU A 400 10.37 -1.42 -11.56
N PRO A 401 11.48 -1.77 -12.23
CA PRO A 401 12.80 -1.12 -12.24
C PRO A 401 12.86 0.14 -13.14
N LEU A 402 14.00 0.81 -13.17
CA LEU A 402 14.26 1.88 -14.14
C LEU A 402 14.14 1.36 -15.59
N PRO A 403 13.57 2.16 -16.53
CA PRO A 403 13.41 1.75 -17.93
C PRO A 403 14.71 1.36 -18.63
N ASN A 404 15.81 2.00 -18.26
CA ASN A 404 17.14 1.81 -18.84
C ASN A 404 18.11 1.19 -17.84
N ALA A 405 17.63 0.37 -16.91
CA ALA A 405 18.48 -0.35 -15.99
C ALA A 405 19.52 -1.18 -16.77
N PRO A 406 20.81 -1.20 -16.33
CA PRO A 406 21.87 -1.95 -17.00
C PRO A 406 21.56 -3.44 -17.11
N GLU A 407 20.93 -3.99 -16.06
CA GLU A 407 20.45 -5.35 -16.00
C GLU A 407 18.92 -5.31 -16.04
N ARG A 408 18.31 -5.91 -17.05
CA ARG A 408 16.86 -5.98 -17.13
C ARG A 408 16.26 -7.06 -16.25
N GLU A 409 17.09 -7.96 -15.74
CA GLU A 409 16.75 -8.92 -14.70
C GLU A 409 16.80 -8.24 -13.32
N CYS A 410 15.78 -7.45 -12.99
CA CYS A 410 15.86 -6.56 -11.84
C CYS A 410 14.87 -6.88 -10.74
N TRP A 411 13.94 -7.81 -10.97
CA TRP A 411 12.88 -8.07 -10.00
C TRP A 411 12.65 -9.55 -9.82
N TYR A 412 13.12 -10.04 -8.67
CA TYR A 412 12.96 -11.42 -8.25
C TYR A 412 12.08 -11.43 -7.00
N ILE A 413 10.89 -12.01 -7.10
CA ILE A 413 9.95 -12.20 -6.00
C ILE A 413 9.81 -13.68 -5.73
N ASN A 414 10.10 -14.13 -4.51
CA ASN A 414 9.96 -15.52 -4.08
C ASN A 414 10.68 -16.50 -5.04
N MET A 415 11.91 -16.20 -5.39
CA MET A 415 12.73 -17.02 -6.28
C MET A 415 14.03 -17.52 -5.61
N GLY A 416 14.22 -17.24 -4.32
CA GLY A 416 15.47 -17.55 -3.62
C GLY A 416 16.64 -16.69 -4.06
N ALA A 417 16.35 -15.50 -4.61
CA ALA A 417 17.38 -14.58 -5.07
C ALA A 417 18.09 -13.86 -3.91
N VAL A 418 17.50 -13.85 -2.73
CA VAL A 418 18.07 -13.23 -1.54
C VAL A 418 18.39 -14.29 -0.50
N ASP A 419 19.68 -14.41 -0.18
CA ASP A 419 20.13 -15.07 1.05
C ASP A 419 20.13 -14.08 2.21
N LYS A 420 19.77 -14.53 3.42
CA LYS A 420 19.72 -13.66 4.61
C LYS A 420 21.07 -13.00 4.95
N SER A 421 22.21 -13.57 4.53
CA SER A 421 23.51 -12.93 4.66
C SER A 421 23.61 -11.61 3.88
N MET A 422 22.83 -11.47 2.80
CA MET A 422 22.72 -10.22 2.04
C MET A 422 21.95 -9.12 2.80
N CYS A 423 21.23 -9.44 3.86
CA CYS A 423 20.53 -8.46 4.71
C CYS A 423 21.31 -8.20 6.01
N THR A 424 22.65 -8.12 5.94
CA THR A 424 23.50 -7.91 7.12
C THR A 424 24.29 -6.60 7.04
N VAL A 425 24.63 -6.06 8.20
CA VAL A 425 25.52 -4.88 8.30
C VAL A 425 26.84 -5.14 7.59
N ARG A 426 27.41 -6.35 7.72
CA ARG A 426 28.67 -6.73 7.04
C ARG A 426 28.52 -6.64 5.52
N ALA A 427 27.47 -7.20 4.96
CA ALA A 427 27.23 -7.16 3.51
C ALA A 427 26.97 -5.73 3.02
N MET A 428 26.21 -4.93 3.78
CA MET A 428 25.98 -3.52 3.48
C MET A 428 27.29 -2.72 3.41
N VAL A 429 28.17 -2.88 4.39
CA VAL A 429 29.49 -2.19 4.41
C VAL A 429 30.38 -2.68 3.27
N ALA A 430 30.39 -3.99 2.99
CA ALA A 430 31.21 -4.58 1.92
C ALA A 430 30.72 -4.18 0.50
N ALA A 431 29.45 -3.82 0.33
CA ALA A 431 28.89 -3.37 -0.94
C ALA A 431 29.10 -1.86 -1.19
N ALA A 432 29.59 -1.12 -0.19
CA ALA A 432 29.95 0.27 -0.36
C ALA A 432 31.22 0.38 -1.21
N PRO A 433 31.29 1.31 -2.20
CA PRO A 433 32.46 1.50 -3.06
C PRO A 433 33.67 2.05 -2.30
#